data_d9cc26cb0245d8efc3be1cc32f5a1870
#
_entry.id   d9cc26cb0245d8efc3be1cc32f5a1870
#
_cell.length_a   1.000
_cell.length_b   1.000
_cell.length_c   1.000
_cell.angle_alpha   90.00
_cell.angle_beta   90.00
_cell.angle_gamma   90.00
#
_symmetry.space_group_name_H-M   'P 1'
#
loop_
_entity.id
_entity.type
_entity.pdbx_description
1 polymer ?
#
loop_
_entity_poly.entity_id
_entity_poly.type
_entity_poly.pdbx_seq_one_letter_code
_entity_poly.pdbx_strand_id
1 'polypeptide(L)'
;MSDTNGVLHVGIDLGTSHSAISASSGARHVVDSYVGWPVDMVARKVLKKSVLIGHEALENRTMLDLRRPLERGLIKEGSGKDEAAVHELLQHLLTLVGVKPDDPQRPQVRAVVGLPAEALRVNKQHLRQTMKGIADTLMIVSEPFAVAYGLEALLHTLIIDIGAGTTDFCVMNGHYPTDEDQRTLELAGDAVDSRLVALLRERHPSAQFSIHMVREWKEQWSFVGAPTSRAMVTVPVAGKPTQLDITDEIRAACESLVPPVSETMLELVSRVEPEYQVKVRHHITLAGGGSQIFGLAEALEQALVEVGGGRVQMVSDVVFAGADGGLALALDAVDADWEKLVT
;
A
#
# COMPACT_ATOMS: atom_id res chain seq x y z
N MET A 1 21.89 -8.39 -15.04
CA MET A 1 22.10 -9.22 -16.24
C MET A 1 20.92 -8.93 -17.16
N SER A 2 21.16 -8.40 -18.36
CA SER A 2 20.08 -8.11 -19.32
C SER A 2 19.43 -9.42 -19.75
N ASP A 3 18.15 -9.55 -19.53
CA ASP A 3 17.36 -10.70 -19.95
C ASP A 3 17.40 -10.83 -21.48
N THR A 4 18.05 -11.85 -21.97
CA THR A 4 18.41 -12.03 -23.40
C THR A 4 17.22 -12.56 -24.22
N ASN A 5 16.01 -12.67 -23.66
CA ASN A 5 14.87 -13.31 -24.32
C ASN A 5 13.71 -12.39 -24.68
N GLY A 6 13.84 -11.07 -24.57
CA GLY A 6 12.72 -10.16 -24.89
C GLY A 6 11.56 -10.20 -23.89
N VAL A 7 11.74 -10.77 -22.70
CA VAL A 7 10.77 -10.82 -21.60
C VAL A 7 11.20 -9.84 -20.52
N LEU A 8 10.26 -8.99 -20.08
CA LEU A 8 10.41 -8.10 -18.92
C LEU A 8 9.57 -8.64 -17.77
N HIS A 9 10.20 -8.98 -16.65
CA HIS A 9 9.53 -9.35 -15.41
C HIS A 9 9.33 -8.10 -14.56
N VAL A 10 8.13 -7.95 -13.99
CA VAL A 10 7.79 -6.83 -13.12
C VAL A 10 7.02 -7.31 -11.89
N GLY A 11 7.34 -6.72 -10.74
CA GLY A 11 6.53 -6.78 -9.55
C GLY A 11 5.83 -5.43 -9.36
N ILE A 12 4.54 -5.45 -9.11
CA ILE A 12 3.71 -4.25 -8.89
C ILE A 12 3.02 -4.38 -7.53
N ASP A 13 3.24 -3.39 -6.68
CA ASP A 13 2.46 -3.15 -5.48
C ASP A 13 1.41 -2.08 -5.81
N LEU A 14 0.14 -2.49 -5.87
CA LEU A 14 -0.96 -1.63 -6.30
C LEU A 14 -1.71 -1.05 -5.10
N GLY A 15 -1.07 -0.12 -4.40
CA GLY A 15 -1.57 0.40 -3.15
C GLY A 15 -2.57 1.55 -3.27
N THR A 16 -3.40 1.73 -2.24
CA THR A 16 -4.45 2.76 -2.18
C THR A 16 -3.90 4.19 -2.24
N SER A 17 -2.72 4.48 -1.66
CA SER A 17 -2.10 5.82 -1.65
C SER A 17 -0.98 5.94 -2.67
N HIS A 18 -0.13 4.94 -2.74
CA HIS A 18 1.02 4.86 -3.64
C HIS A 18 1.02 3.51 -4.31
N SER A 19 1.44 3.48 -5.57
CA SER A 19 1.69 2.24 -6.29
C SER A 19 3.16 2.20 -6.70
N ALA A 20 3.80 1.06 -6.47
CA ALA A 20 5.20 0.86 -6.78
C ALA A 20 5.38 -0.21 -7.86
N ILE A 21 6.44 -0.07 -8.66
CA ILE A 21 6.86 -1.06 -9.65
C ILE A 21 8.36 -1.30 -9.56
N SER A 22 8.74 -2.56 -9.59
CA SER A 22 10.13 -3.01 -9.73
C SER A 22 10.24 -3.92 -10.96
N ALA A 23 11.28 -3.73 -11.76
CA ALA A 23 11.46 -4.45 -13.02
C ALA A 23 12.81 -5.15 -13.11
N SER A 24 12.88 -6.25 -13.87
CA SER A 24 14.11 -7.04 -14.12
C SER A 24 15.19 -6.23 -14.84
N SER A 25 14.85 -5.09 -15.45
CA SER A 25 15.81 -4.11 -15.98
C SER A 25 16.59 -3.36 -14.89
N GLY A 26 16.20 -3.47 -13.62
CA GLY A 26 16.74 -2.69 -12.50
C GLY A 26 15.98 -1.37 -12.25
N ALA A 27 14.99 -1.03 -13.07
CA ALA A 27 14.18 0.16 -12.87
C ALA A 27 13.19 -0.05 -11.71
N ARG A 28 13.05 0.98 -10.85
CA ARG A 28 12.11 1.04 -9.73
C ARG A 28 11.45 2.40 -9.69
N HIS A 29 10.13 2.42 -9.59
CA HIS A 29 9.36 3.67 -9.52
C HIS A 29 8.20 3.56 -8.54
N VAL A 30 7.88 4.66 -7.88
CA VAL A 30 6.69 4.83 -7.05
C VAL A 30 5.90 6.01 -7.57
N VAL A 31 4.57 5.89 -7.58
CA VAL A 31 3.63 6.89 -8.07
C VAL A 31 2.49 7.02 -7.08
N ASP A 32 2.08 8.24 -6.75
CA ASP A 32 0.85 8.48 -6.00
C ASP A 32 -0.34 7.91 -6.77
N SER A 33 -1.21 7.14 -6.13
CA SER A 33 -2.35 6.48 -6.77
C SER A 33 -3.49 7.47 -7.08
N TYR A 34 -3.18 8.51 -7.85
CA TYR A 34 -4.11 9.52 -8.31
C TYR A 34 -4.07 9.64 -9.83
N VAL A 35 -5.26 9.72 -10.44
CA VAL A 35 -5.43 9.98 -11.88
C VAL A 35 -6.49 11.05 -12.05
N GLY A 36 -6.28 12.00 -12.96
CA GLY A 36 -7.22 13.09 -13.16
C GLY A 36 -7.32 13.55 -14.60
N TRP A 37 -8.53 13.88 -15.01
CA TRP A 37 -8.82 14.45 -16.33
C TRP A 37 -9.29 15.90 -16.17
N PRO A 38 -8.87 16.84 -17.05
CA PRO A 38 -9.32 18.23 -16.99
C PRO A 38 -10.85 18.33 -16.97
N VAL A 39 -11.40 19.07 -16.00
CA VAL A 39 -12.86 19.18 -15.80
C VAL A 39 -13.57 19.90 -16.94
N ASP A 40 -12.90 20.83 -17.62
CA ASP A 40 -13.48 21.65 -18.68
C ASP A 40 -12.43 22.13 -19.71
N MET A 41 -12.87 22.96 -20.65
CA MET A 41 -12.01 23.49 -21.71
C MET A 41 -10.95 24.47 -21.17
N VAL A 42 -11.20 25.15 -20.05
CA VAL A 42 -10.24 26.09 -19.44
C VAL A 42 -9.10 25.27 -18.80
N ALA A 43 -9.44 24.26 -18.01
CA ALA A 43 -8.49 23.33 -17.43
C ALA A 43 -7.62 22.66 -18.51
N ARG A 44 -8.24 22.18 -19.63
CA ARG A 44 -7.50 21.61 -20.78
C ARG A 44 -6.51 22.61 -21.40
N LYS A 45 -6.92 23.87 -21.52
CA LYS A 45 -6.06 24.92 -22.09
C LYS A 45 -4.86 25.24 -21.17
N VAL A 46 -5.08 25.22 -19.85
CA VAL A 46 -4.03 25.48 -18.85
C VAL A 46 -3.07 24.31 -18.76
N LEU A 47 -3.58 23.10 -18.58
CA LEU A 47 -2.79 21.89 -18.33
C LEU A 47 -2.09 21.34 -19.58
N LYS A 48 -2.68 21.53 -20.77
CA LYS A 48 -2.18 21.03 -22.06
C LYS A 48 -1.97 19.51 -22.11
N LYS A 49 -2.58 18.77 -21.20
CA LYS A 49 -2.56 17.31 -21.10
C LYS A 49 -4.00 16.80 -21.02
N SER A 50 -4.23 15.58 -21.52
CA SER A 50 -5.54 14.92 -21.47
C SER A 50 -5.76 14.16 -20.16
N VAL A 51 -4.69 13.70 -19.54
CA VAL A 51 -4.67 12.98 -18.25
C VAL A 51 -3.42 13.37 -17.49
N LEU A 52 -3.55 13.49 -16.16
CA LEU A 52 -2.44 13.66 -15.24
C LEU A 52 -2.47 12.50 -14.24
N ILE A 53 -1.28 12.04 -13.82
CA ILE A 53 -1.13 10.88 -12.96
C ILE A 53 -0.14 11.22 -11.85
N GLY A 54 -0.34 10.59 -10.68
CA GLY A 54 0.54 10.71 -9.54
C GLY A 54 0.53 12.10 -8.90
N HIS A 55 1.68 12.54 -8.46
CA HIS A 55 1.87 13.81 -7.77
C HIS A 55 1.39 15.01 -8.61
N GLU A 56 1.65 14.99 -9.93
CA GLU A 56 1.18 16.04 -10.84
C GLU A 56 -0.35 16.16 -10.83
N ALA A 57 -1.08 15.03 -10.75
CA ALA A 57 -2.54 15.07 -10.63
C ALA A 57 -2.98 15.67 -9.30
N LEU A 58 -2.31 15.33 -8.21
CA LEU A 58 -2.62 15.82 -6.87
C LEU A 58 -2.37 17.34 -6.75
N GLU A 59 -1.26 17.83 -7.29
CA GLU A 59 -0.95 19.27 -7.31
C GLU A 59 -2.00 20.08 -8.08
N ASN A 60 -2.49 19.54 -9.19
CA ASN A 60 -3.45 20.20 -10.08
C ASN A 60 -4.92 19.81 -9.80
N ARG A 61 -5.22 19.23 -8.64
CA ARG A 61 -6.52 18.64 -8.31
C ARG A 61 -7.73 19.54 -8.47
N THR A 62 -7.56 20.87 -8.33
CA THR A 62 -8.67 21.84 -8.49
C THR A 62 -9.15 22.00 -9.93
N MET A 63 -8.33 21.59 -10.89
CA MET A 63 -8.63 21.64 -12.34
C MET A 63 -9.00 20.27 -12.90
N LEU A 64 -9.05 19.22 -12.06
CA LEU A 64 -9.22 17.83 -12.48
C LEU A 64 -10.46 17.18 -11.89
N ASP A 65 -11.14 16.35 -12.68
CA ASP A 65 -11.96 15.24 -12.17
C ASP A 65 -10.96 14.21 -11.61
N LEU A 66 -10.52 14.46 -10.38
CA LEU A 66 -9.47 13.68 -9.71
C LEU A 66 -10.06 12.39 -9.16
N ARG A 67 -9.40 11.27 -9.45
CA ARG A 67 -9.75 9.95 -8.97
C ARG A 67 -8.61 9.36 -8.15
N ARG A 68 -8.98 8.71 -7.07
CA ARG A 68 -8.16 7.76 -6.33
C ARG A 68 -8.79 6.40 -6.60
N PRO A 69 -8.27 5.66 -7.61
CA PRO A 69 -9.00 4.53 -8.20
C PRO A 69 -9.09 3.31 -7.29
N LEU A 70 -8.25 3.28 -6.24
CA LEU A 70 -8.21 2.19 -5.29
C LEU A 70 -8.81 2.61 -3.96
N GLU A 71 -9.58 1.72 -3.37
CA GLU A 71 -10.13 1.82 -2.03
C GLU A 71 -9.88 0.52 -1.29
N ARG A 72 -9.25 0.60 -0.12
CA ARG A 72 -8.88 -0.59 0.66
C ARG A 72 -8.09 -1.62 -0.17
N GLY A 73 -7.12 -1.13 -0.95
CA GLY A 73 -6.29 -1.97 -1.83
C GLY A 73 -7.02 -2.61 -3.02
N LEU A 74 -8.31 -2.33 -3.21
CA LEU A 74 -9.13 -2.90 -4.27
C LEU A 74 -9.57 -1.85 -5.28
N ILE A 75 -9.78 -2.28 -6.52
CA ILE A 75 -10.35 -1.42 -7.58
C ILE A 75 -11.77 -1.04 -7.18
N LYS A 76 -12.07 0.26 -7.16
CA LYS A 76 -13.41 0.75 -6.85
C LYS A 76 -14.43 0.21 -7.84
N GLU A 77 -15.50 -0.37 -7.30
CA GLU A 77 -16.64 -0.80 -8.11
C GLU A 77 -17.57 0.38 -8.39
N GLY A 78 -18.15 0.42 -9.57
CA GLY A 78 -19.34 1.23 -9.87
C GLY A 78 -19.17 2.39 -10.83
N SER A 79 -17.99 2.77 -11.31
CA SER A 79 -17.89 3.74 -12.42
C SER A 79 -16.82 3.33 -13.43
N GLY A 80 -17.17 3.38 -14.73
CA GLY A 80 -16.20 3.16 -15.81
C GLY A 80 -15.02 4.15 -15.78
N LYS A 81 -15.13 5.23 -15.00
CA LYS A 81 -14.04 6.18 -14.81
C LYS A 81 -13.01 5.68 -13.80
N ASP A 82 -13.42 4.94 -12.77
CA ASP A 82 -12.47 4.38 -11.80
C ASP A 82 -11.69 3.21 -12.43
N GLU A 83 -12.35 2.41 -13.26
CA GLU A 83 -11.66 1.38 -14.08
C GLU A 83 -10.65 2.01 -15.04
N ALA A 84 -11.06 3.09 -15.76
CA ALA A 84 -10.15 3.83 -16.63
C ALA A 84 -8.97 4.41 -15.86
N ALA A 85 -9.19 4.88 -14.62
CA ALA A 85 -8.12 5.42 -13.77
C ALA A 85 -7.10 4.35 -13.37
N VAL A 86 -7.54 3.13 -13.02
CA VAL A 86 -6.62 2.02 -12.74
C VAL A 86 -5.82 1.66 -13.99
N HIS A 87 -6.48 1.58 -15.14
CA HIS A 87 -5.83 1.27 -16.40
C HIS A 87 -4.74 2.30 -16.75
N GLU A 88 -5.05 3.60 -16.65
CA GLU A 88 -4.08 4.68 -16.85
C GLU A 88 -2.90 4.60 -15.88
N LEU A 89 -3.16 4.32 -14.60
CA LEU A 89 -2.13 4.17 -13.58
C LEU A 89 -1.19 3.00 -13.90
N LEU A 90 -1.73 1.84 -14.25
CA LEU A 90 -0.94 0.65 -14.59
C LEU A 90 -0.13 0.84 -15.87
N GLN A 91 -0.72 1.45 -16.91
CA GLN A 91 0.02 1.79 -18.13
C GLN A 91 1.15 2.78 -17.84
N HIS A 92 0.90 3.76 -16.98
CA HIS A 92 1.92 4.73 -16.56
C HIS A 92 3.09 4.04 -15.86
N LEU A 93 2.82 3.16 -14.89
CA LEU A 93 3.85 2.39 -14.19
C LEU A 93 4.71 1.59 -15.17
N LEU A 94 4.12 0.89 -16.14
CA LEU A 94 4.87 0.16 -17.16
C LEU A 94 5.67 1.08 -18.07
N THR A 95 5.14 2.25 -18.41
CA THR A 95 5.86 3.25 -19.22
C THR A 95 7.13 3.73 -18.49
N LEU A 96 7.08 3.90 -17.17
CA LEU A 96 8.24 4.29 -16.36
C LEU A 96 9.37 3.24 -16.39
N VAL A 97 9.04 1.98 -16.56
CA VAL A 97 10.04 0.89 -16.70
C VAL A 97 10.37 0.55 -18.15
N GLY A 98 9.97 1.42 -19.09
CA GLY A 98 10.35 1.36 -20.50
C GLY A 98 9.40 0.59 -21.41
N VAL A 99 8.22 0.17 -20.95
CA VAL A 99 7.19 -0.48 -21.76
C VAL A 99 6.29 0.58 -22.38
N LYS A 100 6.29 0.70 -23.71
CA LYS A 100 5.38 1.59 -24.45
C LYS A 100 4.23 0.75 -25.02
N PRO A 101 2.97 1.01 -24.66
CA PRO A 101 1.84 0.18 -25.07
C PRO A 101 1.70 0.02 -26.60
N ASP A 102 1.97 1.08 -27.35
CA ASP A 102 1.82 1.14 -28.82
C ASP A 102 3.09 0.71 -29.60
N ASP A 103 4.13 0.26 -28.89
CA ASP A 103 5.37 -0.18 -29.56
C ASP A 103 5.23 -1.65 -30.02
N PRO A 104 5.25 -1.93 -31.34
CA PRO A 104 5.19 -3.31 -31.81
C PRO A 104 6.38 -4.18 -31.39
N GLN A 105 7.46 -3.55 -30.93
CA GLN A 105 8.69 -4.22 -30.46
C GLN A 105 8.80 -4.23 -28.92
N ARG A 106 7.70 -3.89 -28.20
CA ARG A 106 7.71 -3.95 -26.75
C ARG A 106 8.07 -5.35 -26.27
N PRO A 107 8.78 -5.47 -25.14
CA PRO A 107 9.06 -6.77 -24.54
C PRO A 107 7.74 -7.47 -24.13
N GLN A 108 7.77 -8.79 -24.05
CA GLN A 108 6.72 -9.54 -23.39
C GLN A 108 6.77 -9.22 -21.90
N VAL A 109 5.65 -8.80 -21.30
CA VAL A 109 5.58 -8.42 -19.89
C VAL A 109 4.98 -9.56 -19.06
N ARG A 110 5.75 -10.05 -18.09
CA ARG A 110 5.29 -10.98 -17.05
C ARG A 110 5.18 -10.23 -15.73
N ALA A 111 3.95 -10.03 -15.24
CA ALA A 111 3.68 -9.21 -14.07
C ALA A 111 3.21 -10.05 -12.88
N VAL A 112 3.76 -9.77 -11.70
CA VAL A 112 3.21 -10.18 -10.41
C VAL A 112 2.61 -8.96 -9.74
N VAL A 113 1.34 -9.04 -9.30
CA VAL A 113 0.64 -7.93 -8.66
C VAL A 113 0.15 -8.36 -7.29
N GLY A 114 0.45 -7.54 -6.27
CA GLY A 114 -0.07 -7.67 -4.91
C GLY A 114 -1.51 -7.21 -4.81
N LEU A 115 -2.32 -7.91 -4.03
CA LEU A 115 -3.64 -7.50 -3.54
C LEU A 115 -3.74 -7.77 -2.04
N PRO A 116 -4.68 -7.13 -1.31
CA PRO A 116 -4.96 -7.45 0.08
C PRO A 116 -5.15 -8.96 0.31
N ALA A 117 -4.75 -9.44 1.48
CA ALA A 117 -4.68 -10.86 1.80
C ALA A 117 -6.02 -11.60 1.59
N GLU A 118 -7.12 -10.99 2.01
CA GLU A 118 -8.47 -11.55 1.87
C GLU A 118 -9.23 -11.02 0.64
N ALA A 119 -8.53 -10.60 -0.42
CA ALA A 119 -9.17 -10.16 -1.66
C ALA A 119 -10.04 -11.27 -2.28
N LEU A 120 -11.31 -10.95 -2.50
CA LEU A 120 -12.28 -11.89 -3.05
C LEU A 120 -11.93 -12.30 -4.49
N ARG A 121 -12.46 -13.46 -4.93
CA ARG A 121 -12.28 -13.96 -6.30
C ARG A 121 -12.73 -12.94 -7.35
N VAL A 122 -13.79 -12.18 -7.09
CA VAL A 122 -14.29 -11.12 -7.98
C VAL A 122 -13.26 -9.99 -8.17
N ASN A 123 -12.57 -9.59 -7.11
CA ASN A 123 -11.53 -8.56 -7.18
C ASN A 123 -10.33 -9.02 -8.03
N LYS A 124 -9.92 -10.29 -7.85
CA LYS A 124 -8.87 -10.91 -8.67
C LYS A 124 -9.27 -10.99 -10.15
N GLN A 125 -10.53 -11.31 -10.45
CA GLN A 125 -11.05 -11.30 -11.83
C GLN A 125 -11.10 -9.89 -12.42
N HIS A 126 -11.49 -8.90 -11.63
CA HIS A 126 -11.53 -7.50 -12.07
C HIS A 126 -10.12 -7.00 -12.42
N LEU A 127 -9.12 -7.25 -11.56
CA LEU A 127 -7.74 -6.92 -11.87
C LEU A 127 -7.23 -7.60 -13.14
N ARG A 128 -7.56 -8.90 -13.34
CA ARG A 128 -7.21 -9.61 -14.58
C ARG A 128 -7.79 -8.95 -15.83
N GLN A 129 -9.03 -8.47 -15.76
CA GLN A 129 -9.66 -7.77 -16.89
C GLN A 129 -8.96 -6.43 -17.16
N THR A 130 -8.64 -5.68 -16.12
CA THR A 130 -7.96 -4.38 -16.23
C THR A 130 -6.55 -4.53 -16.80
N MET A 131 -5.85 -5.64 -16.47
CA MET A 131 -4.50 -5.92 -16.94
C MET A 131 -4.43 -6.45 -18.39
N LYS A 132 -5.58 -6.77 -19.02
CA LYS A 132 -5.60 -7.19 -20.42
C LYS A 132 -5.03 -6.12 -21.34
N GLY A 133 -4.04 -6.50 -22.16
CA GLY A 133 -3.34 -5.59 -23.07
C GLY A 133 -2.22 -4.78 -22.40
N ILE A 134 -2.13 -4.82 -21.06
CA ILE A 134 -1.06 -4.17 -20.28
C ILE A 134 0.08 -5.17 -20.05
N ALA A 135 -0.22 -6.33 -19.47
CA ALA A 135 0.74 -7.42 -19.31
C ALA A 135 0.32 -8.64 -20.15
N ASP A 136 1.31 -9.41 -20.60
CA ASP A 136 1.08 -10.60 -21.42
C ASP A 136 0.78 -11.82 -20.52
N THR A 137 1.31 -11.82 -19.29
CA THR A 137 1.04 -12.85 -18.27
C THR A 137 0.93 -12.18 -16.90
N LEU A 138 0.00 -12.62 -16.08
CA LEU A 138 -0.29 -12.03 -14.77
C LEU A 138 -0.40 -13.10 -13.70
N MET A 139 0.36 -12.91 -12.61
CA MET A 139 0.23 -13.62 -11.34
C MET A 139 -0.31 -12.65 -10.29
N ILE A 140 -1.30 -13.07 -9.51
CA ILE A 140 -1.86 -12.28 -8.43
C ILE A 140 -1.58 -13.00 -7.10
N VAL A 141 -0.96 -12.27 -6.17
CA VAL A 141 -0.58 -12.78 -4.85
C VAL A 141 -1.09 -11.84 -3.76
N SER A 142 -1.05 -12.24 -2.48
CA SER A 142 -1.31 -11.29 -1.40
C SER A 142 -0.08 -10.41 -1.16
N GLU A 143 -0.32 -9.13 -0.81
CA GLU A 143 0.72 -8.15 -0.53
C GLU A 143 1.71 -8.65 0.53
N PRO A 144 1.28 -9.12 1.73
CA PRO A 144 2.21 -9.60 2.75
C PRO A 144 2.98 -10.86 2.33
N PHE A 145 2.41 -11.72 1.46
CA PHE A 145 3.15 -12.85 0.90
C PHE A 145 4.25 -12.39 -0.06
N ALA A 146 3.98 -11.39 -0.92
CA ALA A 146 5.01 -10.83 -1.77
C ALA A 146 6.17 -10.26 -0.93
N VAL A 147 5.86 -9.50 0.13
CA VAL A 147 6.87 -8.99 1.08
C VAL A 147 7.68 -10.15 1.70
N ALA A 148 7.00 -11.18 2.22
CA ALA A 148 7.67 -12.37 2.81
C ALA A 148 8.63 -13.03 1.83
N TYR A 149 8.20 -13.16 0.57
CA TYR A 149 9.00 -13.78 -0.49
C TYR A 149 10.26 -12.98 -0.81
N GLY A 150 10.13 -11.68 -0.99
CA GLY A 150 11.27 -10.80 -1.25
C GLY A 150 12.29 -10.72 -0.11
N LEU A 151 11.85 -10.97 1.12
CA LEU A 151 12.69 -11.04 2.32
C LEU A 151 13.27 -12.44 2.59
N GLU A 152 12.92 -13.45 1.80
CA GLU A 152 13.20 -14.87 2.08
C GLU A 152 12.67 -15.33 3.46
N ALA A 153 11.64 -14.64 3.98
CA ALA A 153 11.05 -14.85 5.29
C ALA A 153 9.88 -15.86 5.22
N LEU A 154 10.12 -17.02 4.62
CA LEU A 154 9.07 -17.98 4.22
C LEU A 154 8.73 -19.02 5.29
N LEU A 155 9.39 -19.01 6.45
CA LEU A 155 9.18 -20.03 7.47
C LEU A 155 9.10 -19.42 8.88
N HIS A 156 8.01 -19.71 9.59
CA HIS A 156 7.76 -19.25 10.97
C HIS A 156 7.89 -17.72 11.14
N THR A 157 7.36 -16.97 10.20
CA THR A 157 7.35 -15.51 10.19
C THR A 157 5.92 -15.01 10.09
N LEU A 158 5.60 -13.90 10.74
CA LEU A 158 4.36 -13.15 10.52
C LEU A 158 4.72 -11.82 9.86
N ILE A 159 4.17 -11.56 8.69
CA ILE A 159 4.22 -10.27 8.03
C ILE A 159 2.96 -9.48 8.37
N ILE A 160 3.12 -8.22 8.74
CA ILE A 160 2.03 -7.25 8.96
C ILE A 160 2.31 -6.08 8.02
N ASP A 161 1.54 -5.97 6.95
CA ASP A 161 1.65 -4.88 5.97
C ASP A 161 0.59 -3.83 6.27
N ILE A 162 1.02 -2.64 6.69
CA ILE A 162 0.15 -1.53 7.07
C ILE A 162 0.17 -0.49 5.97
N GLY A 163 -0.78 -0.60 5.04
CA GLY A 163 -0.95 0.31 3.92
C GLY A 163 -1.72 1.59 4.28
N ALA A 164 -2.27 2.23 3.25
CA ALA A 164 -3.18 3.35 3.44
C ALA A 164 -4.62 2.87 3.66
N GLY A 165 -5.08 1.86 2.92
CA GLY A 165 -6.46 1.35 2.94
C GLY A 165 -6.68 0.16 3.85
N THR A 166 -5.71 -0.74 3.95
CA THR A 166 -5.76 -2.02 4.67
C THR A 166 -4.54 -2.25 5.51
N THR A 167 -4.70 -3.09 6.55
CA THR A 167 -3.61 -3.76 7.24
C THR A 167 -3.75 -5.25 6.98
N ASP A 168 -2.77 -5.82 6.32
CA ASP A 168 -2.77 -7.19 5.83
C ASP A 168 -1.76 -8.04 6.60
N PHE A 169 -2.17 -9.24 6.98
CA PHE A 169 -1.39 -10.15 7.79
C PHE A 169 -1.19 -11.47 7.05
N CYS A 170 0.01 -12.05 7.17
CA CYS A 170 0.29 -13.37 6.64
C CYS A 170 1.31 -14.11 7.50
N VAL A 171 0.92 -15.30 8.00
CA VAL A 171 1.82 -16.24 8.65
C VAL A 171 2.44 -17.15 7.61
N MET A 172 3.76 -17.24 7.59
CA MET A 172 4.53 -18.09 6.69
C MET A 172 4.97 -19.38 7.36
N ASN A 173 4.48 -20.50 6.83
CA ASN A 173 4.70 -21.86 7.35
C ASN A 173 5.49 -22.76 6.38
N GLY A 174 6.26 -22.18 5.43
CA GLY A 174 7.08 -22.92 4.47
C GLY A 174 6.34 -23.41 3.23
N HIS A 175 5.12 -22.96 3.02
CA HIS A 175 4.29 -23.22 1.83
C HIS A 175 3.50 -21.96 1.44
N TYR A 176 2.79 -22.00 0.31
CA TYR A 176 1.87 -20.93 -0.05
C TYR A 176 0.82 -20.72 1.04
N PRO A 177 0.60 -19.48 1.51
CA PRO A 177 -0.35 -19.20 2.57
C PRO A 177 -1.77 -19.55 2.15
N THR A 178 -2.52 -20.12 3.07
CA THR A 178 -3.96 -20.41 2.94
C THR A 178 -4.79 -19.25 3.48
N ASP A 179 -6.12 -19.33 3.33
CA ASP A 179 -7.02 -18.32 3.92
C ASP A 179 -6.96 -18.32 5.47
N GLU A 180 -6.53 -19.43 6.10
CA GLU A 180 -6.37 -19.51 7.55
C GLU A 180 -5.11 -18.79 8.05
N ASP A 181 -4.08 -18.70 7.21
CA ASP A 181 -2.81 -18.05 7.51
C ASP A 181 -2.86 -16.52 7.35
N GLN A 182 -3.96 -15.99 6.83
CA GLN A 182 -4.06 -14.60 6.40
C GLN A 182 -5.24 -13.87 7.04
N ARG A 183 -5.14 -12.54 7.17
CA ARG A 183 -6.22 -11.61 7.54
C ARG A 183 -6.02 -10.26 6.89
N THR A 184 -7.14 -9.58 6.65
CA THR A 184 -7.19 -8.18 6.24
C THR A 184 -8.03 -7.39 7.23
N LEU A 185 -7.48 -6.30 7.77
CA LEU A 185 -8.24 -5.28 8.49
C LEU A 185 -8.47 -4.08 7.57
N GLU A 186 -9.70 -3.61 7.46
CA GLU A 186 -10.05 -2.37 6.77
C GLU A 186 -9.75 -1.12 7.63
N LEU A 187 -8.67 -1.18 8.42
CA LEU A 187 -8.17 -0.14 9.31
C LEU A 187 -6.68 0.05 9.04
N ALA A 188 -6.31 1.22 8.53
CA ALA A 188 -4.94 1.56 8.16
C ALA A 188 -4.74 3.08 8.11
N GLY A 189 -3.83 3.59 7.30
CA GLY A 189 -3.50 5.00 7.24
C GLY A 189 -4.67 5.96 7.00
N ASP A 190 -5.65 5.59 6.16
CA ASP A 190 -6.84 6.40 5.89
C ASP A 190 -7.81 6.47 7.09
N ALA A 191 -7.86 5.42 7.92
CA ALA A 191 -8.62 5.44 9.16
C ALA A 191 -8.00 6.41 10.18
N VAL A 192 -6.64 6.43 10.26
CA VAL A 192 -5.91 7.41 11.08
C VAL A 192 -6.18 8.83 10.58
N ASP A 193 -6.11 9.09 9.27
CA ASP A 193 -6.44 10.39 8.67
C ASP A 193 -7.84 10.84 9.05
N SER A 194 -8.82 9.95 8.93
CA SER A 194 -10.22 10.23 9.24
C SER A 194 -10.42 10.53 10.73
N ARG A 195 -9.75 9.77 11.61
CA ARG A 195 -9.77 9.99 13.05
C ARG A 195 -9.15 11.32 13.43
N LEU A 196 -8.00 11.65 12.82
CA LEU A 196 -7.30 12.92 13.04
C LEU A 196 -8.16 14.12 12.60
N VAL A 197 -8.83 14.04 11.43
CA VAL A 197 -9.80 15.04 10.98
C VAL A 197 -10.91 15.25 12.03
N ALA A 198 -11.46 14.17 12.57
CA ALA A 198 -12.54 14.26 13.56
C ALA A 198 -12.08 14.97 14.84
N LEU A 199 -10.94 14.59 15.38
CA LEU A 199 -10.33 15.19 16.58
C LEU A 199 -10.00 16.67 16.38
N LEU A 200 -9.43 17.02 15.22
CA LEU A 200 -9.10 18.42 14.89
C LEU A 200 -10.36 19.27 14.74
N ARG A 201 -11.42 18.77 14.15
CA ARG A 201 -12.70 19.50 14.04
C ARG A 201 -13.38 19.71 15.38
N GLU A 202 -13.27 18.74 16.28
CA GLU A 202 -13.79 18.84 17.64
C GLU A 202 -13.05 19.93 18.44
N ARG A 203 -11.71 19.89 18.42
CA ARG A 203 -10.89 20.84 19.20
C ARG A 203 -10.76 22.21 18.56
N HIS A 204 -10.75 22.28 17.22
CA HIS A 204 -10.54 23.50 16.45
C HIS A 204 -11.62 23.72 15.38
N PRO A 205 -12.89 23.93 15.77
CA PRO A 205 -14.04 23.95 14.83
C PRO A 205 -13.96 25.05 13.78
N SER A 206 -13.20 26.12 14.03
CA SER A 206 -13.00 27.25 13.09
C SER A 206 -11.75 27.12 12.21
N ALA A 207 -10.95 26.08 12.39
CA ALA A 207 -9.76 25.84 11.58
C ALA A 207 -10.14 25.30 10.20
N GLN A 208 -9.48 25.80 9.16
CA GLN A 208 -9.69 25.38 7.78
C GLN A 208 -8.52 24.53 7.32
N PHE A 209 -8.78 23.28 6.99
CA PHE A 209 -7.79 22.32 6.48
C PHE A 209 -8.46 21.29 5.55
N SER A 210 -7.69 20.74 4.66
CA SER A 210 -8.11 19.64 3.76
C SER A 210 -7.60 18.29 4.29
N ILE A 211 -8.20 17.21 3.79
CA ILE A 211 -7.72 15.85 4.07
C ILE A 211 -6.26 15.63 3.61
N HIS A 212 -5.83 16.29 2.55
CA HIS A 212 -4.47 16.22 2.06
C HIS A 212 -3.46 16.82 3.06
N MET A 213 -3.79 17.98 3.65
CA MET A 213 -2.98 18.58 4.71
C MET A 213 -2.89 17.67 5.94
N VAL A 214 -4.01 17.06 6.33
CA VAL A 214 -4.05 16.14 7.48
C VAL A 214 -3.17 14.92 7.23
N ARG A 215 -3.18 14.36 6.00
CA ARG A 215 -2.31 13.26 5.60
C ARG A 215 -0.84 13.65 5.68
N GLU A 216 -0.45 14.80 5.13
CA GLU A 216 0.91 15.34 5.22
C GLU A 216 1.36 15.48 6.68
N TRP A 217 0.50 16.00 7.57
CA TRP A 217 0.82 16.12 8.99
C TRP A 217 1.01 14.77 9.67
N LYS A 218 0.15 13.79 9.37
CA LYS A 218 0.31 12.42 9.87
C LYS A 218 1.65 11.83 9.38
N GLU A 219 1.95 11.91 8.10
CA GLU A 219 3.20 11.39 7.53
C GLU A 219 4.43 12.02 8.14
N GLN A 220 4.36 13.30 8.52
CA GLN A 220 5.48 14.03 9.11
C GLN A 220 5.65 13.75 10.61
N TRP A 221 4.57 13.57 11.37
CA TRP A 221 4.61 13.55 12.83
C TRP A 221 3.91 12.33 13.48
N SER A 222 3.61 11.26 12.76
CA SER A 222 2.92 10.11 13.33
C SER A 222 3.73 9.42 14.43
N PHE A 223 3.09 9.13 15.57
CA PHE A 223 3.70 8.39 16.67
C PHE A 223 2.66 7.75 17.58
N VAL A 224 3.10 6.75 18.33
CA VAL A 224 2.39 6.07 19.41
C VAL A 224 3.19 6.25 20.70
N GLY A 225 2.50 6.45 21.83
CA GLY A 225 3.14 6.63 23.15
C GLY A 225 3.63 8.05 23.40
N ALA A 226 4.87 8.20 23.87
CA ALA A 226 5.43 9.51 24.22
C ALA A 226 5.88 10.30 22.98
N PRO A 227 5.50 11.58 22.84
CA PRO A 227 5.94 12.39 21.72
C PRO A 227 7.43 12.69 21.78
N THR A 228 8.12 12.61 20.65
CA THR A 228 9.52 13.04 20.50
C THR A 228 9.66 14.54 20.23
N SER A 229 8.61 15.15 19.65
CA SER A 229 8.52 16.57 19.34
C SER A 229 7.06 17.04 19.32
N ARG A 230 6.83 18.34 19.30
CA ARG A 230 5.50 18.90 19.12
C ARG A 230 5.16 18.99 17.64
N ALA A 231 3.95 18.58 17.28
CA ALA A 231 3.40 18.74 15.94
C ALA A 231 2.71 20.10 15.81
N MET A 232 3.46 21.09 15.32
CA MET A 232 2.99 22.47 15.17
C MET A 232 2.63 22.73 13.71
N VAL A 233 1.35 23.06 13.45
CA VAL A 233 0.85 23.35 12.10
C VAL A 233 0.28 24.76 12.01
N THR A 234 0.37 25.37 10.82
CA THR A 234 -0.22 26.68 10.57
C THR A 234 -1.39 26.54 9.61
N VAL A 235 -2.58 26.94 10.07
CA VAL A 235 -3.82 26.87 9.29
C VAL A 235 -4.61 28.17 9.39
N PRO A 236 -5.48 28.49 8.42
CA PRO A 236 -6.41 29.60 8.55
C PRO A 236 -7.44 29.31 9.66
N VAL A 237 -7.57 30.22 10.60
CA VAL A 237 -8.66 30.26 11.60
C VAL A 237 -9.35 31.61 11.45
N ALA A 238 -10.61 31.60 11.07
CA ALA A 238 -11.38 32.81 10.73
C ALA A 238 -10.61 33.74 9.73
N GLY A 239 -9.95 33.10 8.72
CA GLY A 239 -9.18 33.81 7.70
C GLY A 239 -7.79 34.30 8.11
N LYS A 240 -7.35 34.05 9.35
CA LYS A 240 -6.02 34.44 9.84
C LYS A 240 -5.10 33.20 9.99
N PRO A 241 -3.88 33.25 9.47
CA PRO A 241 -2.89 32.19 9.74
C PRO A 241 -2.69 32.04 11.25
N THR A 242 -2.96 30.83 11.75
CA THR A 242 -2.87 30.53 13.20
C THR A 242 -2.09 29.23 13.37
N GLN A 243 -1.14 29.27 14.31
CA GLN A 243 -0.37 28.10 14.68
C GLN A 243 -1.15 27.28 15.71
N LEU A 244 -1.30 25.97 15.45
CA LEU A 244 -1.97 25.01 16.31
C LEU A 244 -0.99 23.92 16.71
N ASP A 245 -1.06 23.50 17.97
CA ASP A 245 -0.41 22.28 18.46
C ASP A 245 -1.41 21.13 18.34
N ILE A 246 -1.12 20.17 17.46
CA ILE A 246 -1.94 19.01 17.16
C ILE A 246 -1.31 17.69 17.64
N THR A 247 -0.34 17.77 18.55
CA THR A 247 0.43 16.62 19.04
C THR A 247 -0.46 15.54 19.65
N ASP A 248 -1.42 15.93 20.50
CA ASP A 248 -2.32 15.01 21.17
C ASP A 248 -3.30 14.35 20.21
N GLU A 249 -3.77 15.09 19.21
CA GLU A 249 -4.68 14.56 18.18
C GLU A 249 -3.96 13.55 17.28
N ILE A 250 -2.72 13.80 16.88
CA ILE A 250 -1.91 12.85 16.10
C ILE A 250 -1.70 11.57 16.92
N ARG A 251 -1.27 11.71 18.18
CA ARG A 251 -1.09 10.54 19.07
C ARG A 251 -2.37 9.71 19.15
N ALA A 252 -3.49 10.34 19.52
CA ALA A 252 -4.76 9.64 19.70
C ALA A 252 -5.27 8.99 18.41
N ALA A 253 -5.01 9.61 17.25
CA ALA A 253 -5.34 9.03 15.96
C ALA A 253 -4.47 7.79 15.64
N CYS A 254 -3.14 7.86 15.85
CA CYS A 254 -2.23 6.75 15.60
C CYS A 254 -2.45 5.59 16.59
N GLU A 255 -2.65 5.89 17.89
CA GLU A 255 -2.93 4.88 18.92
C GLU A 255 -4.20 4.07 18.64
N SER A 256 -5.14 4.60 17.85
CA SER A 256 -6.36 3.87 17.48
C SER A 256 -6.09 2.61 16.62
N LEU A 257 -4.92 2.51 15.99
CA LEU A 257 -4.51 1.31 15.24
C LEU A 257 -4.01 0.19 16.14
N VAL A 258 -3.44 0.51 17.31
CA VAL A 258 -2.73 -0.47 18.13
C VAL A 258 -3.61 -1.63 18.60
N PRO A 259 -4.81 -1.40 19.18
CA PRO A 259 -5.63 -2.50 19.66
C PRO A 259 -6.04 -3.48 18.53
N PRO A 260 -6.66 -3.06 17.41
CA PRO A 260 -7.11 -4.01 16.40
C PRO A 260 -5.94 -4.75 15.72
N VAL A 261 -4.79 -4.08 15.51
CA VAL A 261 -3.61 -4.73 14.95
C VAL A 261 -3.03 -5.75 15.92
N SER A 262 -2.95 -5.42 17.23
CA SER A 262 -2.48 -6.34 18.28
C SER A 262 -3.40 -7.55 18.41
N GLU A 263 -4.71 -7.36 18.44
CA GLU A 263 -5.69 -8.44 18.55
C GLU A 263 -5.57 -9.43 17.38
N THR A 264 -5.51 -8.93 16.15
CA THR A 264 -5.35 -9.77 14.96
C THR A 264 -3.99 -10.48 14.92
N MET A 265 -2.92 -9.80 15.31
CA MET A 265 -1.59 -10.38 15.46
C MET A 265 -1.60 -11.56 16.43
N LEU A 266 -2.18 -11.37 17.61
CA LEU A 266 -2.28 -12.42 18.66
C LEU A 266 -3.19 -13.58 18.21
N GLU A 267 -4.30 -13.29 17.54
CA GLU A 267 -5.19 -14.29 16.97
C GLU A 267 -4.44 -15.22 16.00
N LEU A 268 -3.72 -14.64 15.01
CA LEU A 268 -2.96 -15.42 14.03
C LEU A 268 -1.84 -16.23 14.67
N VAL A 269 -1.09 -15.65 15.60
CA VAL A 269 -0.06 -16.38 16.36
C VAL A 269 -0.66 -17.56 17.12
N SER A 270 -1.86 -17.41 17.69
CA SER A 270 -2.52 -18.48 18.45
C SER A 270 -2.97 -19.68 17.59
N ARG A 271 -3.14 -19.48 16.27
CA ARG A 271 -3.51 -20.54 15.31
C ARG A 271 -2.32 -21.37 14.84
N VAL A 272 -1.10 -20.83 15.02
CA VAL A 272 0.13 -21.56 14.70
C VAL A 272 0.29 -22.75 15.67
N GLU A 273 0.81 -23.87 15.16
CA GLU A 273 1.11 -25.03 16.00
C GLU A 273 1.97 -24.62 17.20
N PRO A 274 1.63 -25.10 18.44
CA PRO A 274 2.20 -24.60 19.68
C PRO A 274 3.75 -24.56 19.72
N GLU A 275 4.39 -25.56 19.12
CA GLU A 275 5.85 -25.67 19.04
C GLU A 275 6.51 -24.58 18.20
N TYR A 276 5.78 -23.92 17.31
CA TYR A 276 6.30 -22.86 16.44
C TYR A 276 5.87 -21.46 16.87
N GLN A 277 4.90 -21.30 17.75
CA GLN A 277 4.41 -20.00 18.21
C GLN A 277 5.51 -19.07 18.72
N VAL A 278 6.46 -19.62 19.49
CA VAL A 278 7.60 -18.85 20.01
C VAL A 278 8.46 -18.32 18.86
N LYS A 279 8.69 -19.13 17.83
CA LYS A 279 9.48 -18.71 16.65
C LYS A 279 8.76 -17.58 15.92
N VAL A 280 7.47 -17.73 15.64
CA VAL A 280 6.68 -16.71 14.93
C VAL A 280 6.66 -15.40 15.71
N ARG A 281 6.43 -15.42 17.02
CA ARG A 281 6.44 -14.20 17.86
C ARG A 281 7.76 -13.43 17.83
N HIS A 282 8.89 -14.12 17.60
CA HIS A 282 10.20 -13.49 17.49
C HIS A 282 10.61 -13.12 16.06
N HIS A 283 9.75 -13.41 15.07
CA HIS A 283 9.94 -13.08 13.66
C HIS A 283 8.69 -12.40 13.09
N ILE A 284 8.28 -11.28 13.73
CA ILE A 284 7.20 -10.42 13.21
C ILE A 284 7.83 -9.27 12.46
N THR A 285 7.40 -9.06 11.22
CA THR A 285 7.95 -8.02 10.35
C THR A 285 6.84 -7.07 9.91
N LEU A 286 7.04 -5.79 10.17
CA LEU A 286 6.15 -4.70 9.71
C LEU A 286 6.60 -4.22 8.33
N ALA A 287 5.65 -4.08 7.41
CA ALA A 287 5.80 -3.50 6.09
C ALA A 287 4.75 -2.41 5.85
N GLY A 288 4.80 -1.79 4.69
CA GLY A 288 3.92 -0.70 4.29
C GLY A 288 4.20 0.62 5.01
N GLY A 289 3.63 1.71 4.48
CA GLY A 289 3.89 3.06 4.97
C GLY A 289 3.50 3.30 6.43
N GLY A 290 2.45 2.61 6.92
CA GLY A 290 2.00 2.69 8.30
C GLY A 290 2.98 2.11 9.32
N SER A 291 3.87 1.21 8.90
CA SER A 291 4.94 0.67 9.75
C SER A 291 5.90 1.75 10.26
N GLN A 292 5.98 2.89 9.59
CA GLN A 292 6.82 4.03 9.94
C GLN A 292 6.27 4.89 11.09
N ILE A 293 5.06 4.60 11.60
CA ILE A 293 4.53 5.27 12.79
C ILE A 293 5.48 5.02 13.94
N PHE A 294 6.13 6.08 14.44
CA PHE A 294 7.12 5.98 15.51
C PHE A 294 6.49 5.34 16.78
N GLY A 295 7.17 4.38 17.37
CA GLY A 295 6.72 3.67 18.57
C GLY A 295 5.69 2.56 18.32
N LEU A 296 5.27 2.32 17.06
CA LEU A 296 4.28 1.27 16.75
C LEU A 296 4.85 -0.13 16.98
N ALA A 297 6.07 -0.40 16.55
CA ALA A 297 6.71 -1.70 16.76
C ALA A 297 6.81 -2.04 18.26
N GLU A 298 7.23 -1.08 19.07
CA GLU A 298 7.33 -1.21 20.51
C GLU A 298 5.96 -1.44 21.17
N ALA A 299 4.91 -0.77 20.68
CA ALA A 299 3.54 -0.96 21.16
C ALA A 299 3.02 -2.38 20.88
N LEU A 300 3.34 -2.92 19.70
CA LEU A 300 2.99 -4.30 19.33
C LEU A 300 3.83 -5.33 20.14
N GLU A 301 5.12 -5.07 20.37
CA GLU A 301 5.94 -5.90 21.27
C GLU A 301 5.37 -5.92 22.70
N GLN A 302 4.87 -4.78 23.19
CA GLN A 302 4.23 -4.70 24.51
C GLN A 302 2.98 -5.60 24.58
N ALA A 303 2.18 -5.68 23.50
CA ALA A 303 1.03 -6.58 23.45
C ALA A 303 1.42 -8.07 23.52
N LEU A 304 2.62 -8.42 23.06
CA LEU A 304 3.14 -9.81 23.13
C LEU A 304 3.59 -10.22 24.52
N VAL A 305 3.80 -9.29 25.47
CA VAL A 305 4.31 -9.60 26.82
C VAL A 305 3.42 -10.61 27.53
N GLU A 306 2.10 -10.50 27.43
CA GLU A 306 1.15 -11.39 28.09
C GLU A 306 1.22 -12.85 27.59
N VAL A 307 1.71 -13.06 26.36
CA VAL A 307 1.84 -14.39 25.74
C VAL A 307 3.29 -14.91 25.74
N GLY A 308 4.17 -14.30 26.54
CA GLY A 308 5.55 -14.73 26.71
C GLY A 308 6.57 -13.94 25.88
N GLY A 309 6.20 -12.75 25.40
CA GLY A 309 7.05 -11.83 24.65
C GLY A 309 7.25 -12.20 23.18
N GLY A 310 7.88 -11.30 22.45
CA GLY A 310 8.18 -11.43 21.05
C GLY A 310 9.04 -10.28 20.55
N ARG A 311 9.30 -10.24 19.27
CA ARG A 311 10.05 -9.17 18.61
C ARG A 311 9.36 -8.75 17.34
N VAL A 312 9.24 -7.45 17.15
CA VAL A 312 8.68 -6.80 15.97
C VAL A 312 9.75 -5.95 15.32
N GLN A 313 9.99 -6.15 14.04
CA GLN A 313 10.97 -5.39 13.27
C GLN A 313 10.32 -4.80 12.02
N MET A 314 10.87 -3.72 11.50
CA MET A 314 10.39 -3.09 10.28
C MET A 314 11.28 -3.48 9.11
N VAL A 315 10.70 -3.63 7.90
CA VAL A 315 11.46 -3.77 6.66
C VAL A 315 12.35 -2.55 6.42
N SER A 316 13.50 -2.76 5.77
CA SER A 316 14.44 -1.68 5.49
C SER A 316 13.96 -0.71 4.41
N ASP A 317 13.20 -1.20 3.43
CA ASP A 317 12.65 -0.43 2.31
C ASP A 317 11.13 -0.62 2.24
N VAL A 318 10.41 0.20 2.99
CA VAL A 318 8.93 0.11 3.09
C VAL A 318 8.21 0.48 1.79
N VAL A 319 8.88 1.19 0.89
CA VAL A 319 8.27 1.68 -0.35
C VAL A 319 8.22 0.59 -1.41
N PHE A 320 9.26 -0.23 -1.49
CA PHE A 320 9.42 -1.21 -2.56
C PHE A 320 9.32 -2.67 -2.11
N ALA A 321 9.14 -2.94 -0.81
CA ALA A 321 9.11 -4.31 -0.29
C ALA A 321 8.11 -5.21 -1.03
N GLY A 322 6.89 -4.73 -1.28
CA GLY A 322 5.86 -5.45 -2.03
C GLY A 322 6.22 -5.66 -3.51
N ALA A 323 6.67 -4.58 -4.18
CA ALA A 323 7.04 -4.63 -5.59
C ALA A 323 8.30 -5.47 -5.84
N ASP A 324 9.32 -5.37 -4.98
CA ASP A 324 10.55 -6.18 -5.07
C ASP A 324 10.24 -7.66 -4.80
N GLY A 325 9.37 -7.96 -3.84
CA GLY A 325 8.91 -9.32 -3.57
C GLY A 325 8.12 -9.91 -4.75
N GLY A 326 7.25 -9.11 -5.36
CA GLY A 326 6.57 -9.49 -6.59
C GLY A 326 7.53 -9.75 -7.75
N LEU A 327 8.58 -8.92 -7.88
CA LEU A 327 9.63 -9.14 -8.89
C LEU A 327 10.43 -10.42 -8.62
N ALA A 328 10.79 -10.69 -7.36
CA ALA A 328 11.49 -11.93 -6.98
C ALA A 328 10.65 -13.16 -7.35
N LEU A 329 9.36 -13.16 -7.03
CA LEU A 329 8.42 -14.20 -7.47
C LEU A 329 8.37 -14.34 -9.00
N ALA A 330 8.34 -13.20 -9.73
CA ALA A 330 8.28 -13.23 -11.18
C ALA A 330 9.54 -13.84 -11.82
N LEU A 331 10.70 -13.66 -11.19
CA LEU A 331 12.00 -14.19 -11.67
C LEU A 331 12.16 -15.69 -11.35
N ASP A 332 11.63 -16.14 -10.21
CA ASP A 332 11.77 -17.53 -9.75
C ASP A 332 10.69 -18.45 -10.35
N ALA A 333 9.55 -17.91 -10.77
CA ALA A 333 8.42 -18.66 -11.31
C ALA A 333 8.79 -19.36 -12.63
N VAL A 334 8.63 -20.68 -12.67
CA VAL A 334 8.81 -21.47 -13.89
C VAL A 334 7.55 -21.38 -14.78
N ASP A 335 7.66 -21.71 -16.06
CA ASP A 335 6.55 -21.58 -17.02
C ASP A 335 5.27 -22.29 -16.54
N ALA A 336 5.38 -23.44 -15.87
CA ALA A 336 4.25 -24.16 -15.31
C ALA A 336 3.52 -23.40 -14.18
N ASP A 337 4.17 -22.49 -13.49
CA ASP A 337 3.55 -21.65 -12.46
C ASP A 337 2.74 -20.51 -13.11
N TRP A 338 3.27 -19.93 -14.18
CA TRP A 338 2.57 -18.92 -14.96
C TRP A 338 1.29 -19.49 -15.62
N GLU A 339 1.34 -20.71 -16.14
CA GLU A 339 0.19 -21.37 -16.76
C GLU A 339 -0.95 -21.64 -15.77
N LYS A 340 -0.66 -22.00 -14.51
CA LYS A 340 -1.65 -22.26 -13.46
C LYS A 340 -2.39 -21.01 -12.99
N LEU A 341 -1.83 -19.85 -13.20
CA LEU A 341 -2.31 -18.58 -12.66
C LEU A 341 -3.02 -17.70 -13.71
N VAL A 342 -2.94 -18.05 -14.99
CA VAL A 342 -3.65 -17.41 -16.10
C VAL A 342 -5.13 -17.84 -16.18
N THR A 343 -5.54 -18.90 -15.50
CA THR A 343 -6.93 -19.39 -15.43
C THR A 343 -7.65 -18.84 -14.23
#